data_49efc90e73c4c8b6417a535a7f420d8f
#
_entry.id   49efc90e73c4c8b6417a535a7f420d8f
#
_cell.length_a   1.000
_cell.length_b   1.000
_cell.length_c   1.000
_cell.angle_alpha   90.00
_cell.angle_beta   90.00
_cell.angle_gamma   90.00
#
_symmetry.space_group_name_H-M   'P 1'
#
loop_
_entity.id
_entity.type
_entity.pdbx_description
1 polymer ?
#
loop_
_entity_poly.entity_id
_entity_poly.type
_entity_poly.pdbx_seq_one_letter_code
_entity_poly.pdbx_strand_id
1 'polypeptide(L)'
;MNVPGGPTPAEVMAVSLLKLGVRSGDVAADLGCGTGTVTREIAKTASYVYAVDAREIAVSCTKETCAGLPVEIIEGEVTDFLSRPHRKIDCAFLGGSRNLAETLTLLAEEGTRSIVVNAVLLETACLAIETMKRLGIFSDALHLQVSRSYELTKRTMFKPINPVYIIHGENTC
;
A
#
# COMPACT_ATOMS: atom_id res chain seq x y z
N MET A 1 6.77 -13.35 14.08
CA MET A 1 6.08 -12.23 14.80
C MET A 1 4.71 -11.99 14.14
N ASN A 2 3.68 -11.73 14.92
CA ASN A 2 2.32 -11.53 14.38
C ASN A 2 2.02 -10.02 14.37
N VAL A 3 2.15 -9.39 13.20
CA VAL A 3 1.83 -7.97 13.01
C VAL A 3 0.31 -7.82 12.90
N PRO A 4 -0.36 -6.98 13.71
CA PRO A 4 -1.79 -6.73 13.58
C PRO A 4 -2.14 -6.28 12.15
N GLY A 5 -3.18 -6.90 11.57
CA GLY A 5 -3.56 -6.72 10.17
C GLY A 5 -3.04 -7.80 9.23
N GLY A 6 -1.98 -8.52 9.63
CA GLY A 6 -1.39 -9.59 8.82
C GLY A 6 -0.81 -9.13 7.48
N PRO A 7 -0.26 -10.05 6.68
CA PRO A 7 0.21 -9.74 5.33
C PRO A 7 -0.97 -9.52 4.37
N THR A 8 -0.80 -8.62 3.42
CA THR A 8 -1.75 -8.43 2.31
C THR A 8 -1.89 -9.75 1.53
N PRO A 9 -3.10 -10.27 1.32
CA PRO A 9 -3.30 -11.49 0.53
C PRO A 9 -2.71 -11.36 -0.88
N ALA A 10 -2.12 -12.45 -1.39
CA ALA A 10 -1.39 -12.44 -2.67
C ALA A 10 -2.23 -11.93 -3.84
N GLU A 11 -3.51 -12.29 -3.89
CA GLU A 11 -4.45 -11.89 -4.93
C GLU A 11 -4.76 -10.39 -4.87
N VAL A 12 -4.93 -9.86 -3.65
CA VAL A 12 -5.12 -8.42 -3.41
C VAL A 12 -3.85 -7.66 -3.80
N MET A 13 -2.69 -8.14 -3.36
CA MET A 13 -1.40 -7.54 -3.67
C MET A 13 -1.14 -7.50 -5.19
N ALA A 14 -1.44 -8.58 -5.92
CA ALA A 14 -1.26 -8.62 -7.37
C ALA A 14 -2.08 -7.54 -8.08
N VAL A 15 -3.35 -7.36 -7.71
CA VAL A 15 -4.20 -6.32 -8.29
C VAL A 15 -3.71 -4.92 -7.88
N SER A 16 -3.34 -4.73 -6.62
CA SER A 16 -2.83 -3.45 -6.13
C SER A 16 -1.55 -3.03 -6.84
N LEU A 17 -0.60 -3.96 -7.03
CA LEU A 17 0.66 -3.68 -7.72
C LEU A 17 0.47 -3.44 -9.22
N LEU A 18 -0.48 -4.13 -9.85
CA LEU A 18 -0.86 -3.85 -11.24
C LEU A 18 -1.36 -2.41 -11.38
N LYS A 19 -2.22 -1.95 -10.47
CA LYS A 19 -2.73 -0.57 -10.46
C LYS A 19 -1.64 0.45 -10.13
N LEU A 20 -0.77 0.13 -9.18
CA LEU A 20 0.35 1.00 -8.79
C LEU A 20 1.31 1.24 -9.96
N GLY A 21 1.49 0.26 -10.84
CA GLY A 21 2.27 0.38 -12.06
C GLY A 21 3.71 0.84 -11.81
N VAL A 22 4.41 0.16 -10.88
CA VAL A 22 5.82 0.43 -10.56
C VAL A 22 6.69 0.22 -11.79
N ARG A 23 7.58 1.16 -12.07
CA ARG A 23 8.51 1.12 -13.22
C ARG A 23 9.94 0.95 -12.74
N SER A 24 10.78 0.40 -13.61
CA SER A 24 12.22 0.40 -13.37
C SER A 24 12.73 1.83 -13.29
N GLY A 25 13.45 2.15 -12.21
CA GLY A 25 13.93 3.49 -11.93
C GLY A 25 13.07 4.30 -10.96
N ASP A 26 11.80 3.91 -10.72
CA ASP A 26 10.94 4.60 -9.75
C ASP A 26 11.53 4.61 -8.34
N VAL A 27 11.32 5.71 -7.64
CA VAL A 27 11.35 5.79 -6.18
C VAL A 27 9.93 5.54 -5.68
N ALA A 28 9.74 4.45 -4.94
CA ALA A 28 8.42 4.07 -4.45
C ALA A 28 8.30 4.25 -2.93
N ALA A 29 7.08 4.35 -2.43
CA ALA A 29 6.79 4.33 -1.00
C ALA A 29 5.72 3.28 -0.65
N ASP A 30 5.95 2.54 0.44
CA ASP A 30 4.97 1.67 1.10
C ASP A 30 4.64 2.27 2.47
N LEU A 31 3.50 2.93 2.54
CA LEU A 31 3.06 3.73 3.67
C LEU A 31 2.08 2.94 4.54
N GLY A 32 2.56 2.51 5.71
CA GLY A 32 1.95 1.50 6.55
C GLY A 32 2.40 0.09 6.14
N CYS A 33 3.72 -0.11 6.02
CA CYS A 33 4.34 -1.30 5.40
C CYS A 33 4.07 -2.63 6.12
N GLY A 34 3.71 -2.60 7.39
CA GLY A 34 3.27 -3.78 8.14
C GLY A 34 4.29 -4.91 8.18
N THR A 35 4.02 -5.99 7.45
CA THR A 35 4.91 -7.15 7.37
C THR A 35 6.00 -7.01 6.30
N GLY A 36 5.99 -5.94 5.51
CA GLY A 36 6.94 -5.72 4.41
C GLY A 36 6.70 -6.58 3.16
N THR A 37 5.60 -7.34 3.09
CA THR A 37 5.35 -8.21 1.93
C THR A 37 5.09 -7.41 0.65
N VAL A 38 4.35 -6.31 0.73
CA VAL A 38 4.14 -5.40 -0.41
C VAL A 38 5.43 -4.65 -0.74
N THR A 39 6.12 -4.13 0.28
CA THR A 39 7.43 -3.48 0.14
C THR A 39 8.41 -4.33 -0.66
N ARG A 40 8.53 -5.64 -0.29
CA ARG A 40 9.42 -6.58 -0.97
C ARG A 40 9.08 -6.75 -2.44
N GLU A 41 7.81 -6.84 -2.80
CA GLU A 41 7.40 -6.99 -4.20
C GLU A 41 7.65 -5.70 -5.00
N ILE A 42 7.39 -4.53 -4.42
CA ILE A 42 7.72 -3.23 -5.03
C ILE A 42 9.24 -3.12 -5.29
N ALA A 43 10.06 -3.52 -4.31
CA ALA A 43 11.52 -3.44 -4.39
C ALA A 43 12.17 -4.34 -5.45
N LYS A 44 11.44 -5.30 -6.03
CA LYS A 44 11.92 -6.09 -7.17
C LYS A 44 12.00 -5.29 -8.47
N THR A 45 11.25 -4.19 -8.55
CA THR A 45 11.13 -3.38 -9.78
C THR A 45 11.63 -1.96 -9.56
N ALA A 46 11.27 -1.33 -8.45
CA ALA A 46 11.68 0.02 -8.11
C ALA A 46 13.19 0.12 -7.87
N SER A 47 13.78 1.28 -8.16
CA SER A 47 15.19 1.55 -7.85
C SER A 47 15.43 1.83 -6.38
N TYR A 48 14.41 2.29 -5.67
CA TYR A 48 14.46 2.61 -4.26
C TYR A 48 13.07 2.59 -3.63
N VAL A 49 12.96 2.15 -2.38
CA VAL A 49 11.67 2.07 -1.68
C VAL A 49 11.79 2.65 -0.29
N TYR A 50 10.91 3.58 0.05
CA TYR A 50 10.64 3.97 1.43
C TYR A 50 9.57 3.07 2.01
N ALA A 51 9.85 2.42 3.14
CA ALA A 51 8.88 1.62 3.90
C ALA A 51 8.66 2.27 5.26
N VAL A 52 7.47 2.80 5.50
CA VAL A 52 7.15 3.58 6.70
C VAL A 52 6.07 2.89 7.52
N ASP A 53 6.30 2.74 8.82
CA ASP A 53 5.26 2.28 9.78
C ASP A 53 5.54 2.85 11.16
N ALA A 54 4.50 3.25 11.87
CA ALA A 54 4.61 3.79 13.22
C ALA A 54 4.84 2.72 14.30
N ARG A 55 4.69 1.44 13.96
CA ARG A 55 4.77 0.31 14.90
C ARG A 55 6.14 -0.37 14.82
N GLU A 56 6.89 -0.40 15.91
CA GLU A 56 8.20 -1.05 16.01
C GLU A 56 8.17 -2.53 15.53
N ILE A 57 7.11 -3.27 15.86
CA ILE A 57 6.96 -4.67 15.42
C ILE A 57 6.85 -4.79 13.89
N ALA A 58 6.19 -3.84 13.22
CA ALA A 58 6.06 -3.80 11.78
C ALA A 58 7.41 -3.47 11.13
N VAL A 59 8.12 -2.48 11.66
CA VAL A 59 9.47 -2.09 11.23
C VAL A 59 10.44 -3.27 11.34
N SER A 60 10.44 -3.98 12.46
CA SER A 60 11.28 -5.16 12.67
C SER A 60 10.96 -6.27 11.67
N CYS A 61 9.67 -6.55 11.43
CA CYS A 61 9.25 -7.55 10.46
C CYS A 61 9.64 -7.16 9.03
N THR A 62 9.48 -5.88 8.66
CA THR A 62 9.87 -5.37 7.35
C THR A 62 11.38 -5.45 7.14
N LYS A 63 12.20 -5.19 8.16
CA LYS A 63 13.67 -5.36 8.09
C LYS A 63 14.07 -6.81 7.76
N GLU A 64 13.41 -7.78 8.39
CA GLU A 64 13.65 -9.20 8.08
C GLU A 64 13.19 -9.56 6.66
N THR A 65 11.98 -9.11 6.28
CA THR A 65 11.34 -9.43 4.99
C THR A 65 12.10 -8.81 3.80
N CYS A 66 12.68 -7.63 3.98
CA CYS A 66 13.32 -6.84 2.92
C CYS A 66 14.85 -6.83 2.99
N ALA A 67 15.46 -7.74 3.77
CA ALA A 67 16.93 -7.79 3.91
C ALA A 67 17.63 -7.92 2.54
N GLY A 68 18.59 -7.04 2.29
CA GLY A 68 19.39 -7.03 1.04
C GLY A 68 18.68 -6.35 -0.16
N LEU A 69 17.50 -5.80 0.00
CA LEU A 69 16.79 -5.05 -1.03
C LEU A 69 17.04 -3.53 -0.89
N PRO A 70 16.84 -2.73 -1.95
CA PRO A 70 17.02 -1.29 -1.93
C PRO A 70 15.87 -0.57 -1.20
N VAL A 71 15.71 -0.88 0.09
CA VAL A 71 14.60 -0.40 0.94
C VAL A 71 15.17 0.37 2.13
N GLU A 72 14.73 1.60 2.31
CA GLU A 72 14.90 2.36 3.53
C GLU A 72 13.67 2.21 4.42
N ILE A 73 13.88 1.71 5.65
CA ILE A 73 12.80 1.39 6.57
C ILE A 73 12.79 2.42 7.69
N ILE A 74 11.67 3.10 7.83
CA ILE A 74 11.49 4.26 8.71
C ILE A 74 10.41 3.95 9.74
N GLU A 75 10.76 4.09 11.01
CA GLU A 75 9.80 4.05 12.11
C GLU A 75 9.26 5.46 12.36
N GLY A 76 7.96 5.65 12.22
CA GLY A 76 7.29 6.94 12.45
C GLY A 76 5.95 7.07 11.74
N GLU A 77 5.32 8.21 11.98
CA GLU A 77 4.09 8.58 11.30
C GLU A 77 4.37 8.95 9.84
N VAL A 78 3.47 8.52 8.96
CA VAL A 78 3.60 8.75 7.51
C VAL A 78 3.63 10.25 7.17
N THR A 79 2.78 11.04 7.80
CA THR A 79 2.73 12.50 7.57
C THR A 79 4.00 13.20 8.03
N ASP A 80 4.61 12.75 9.13
CA ASP A 80 5.91 13.28 9.58
C ASP A 80 7.03 12.97 8.59
N PHE A 81 7.02 11.75 8.02
CA PHE A 81 7.98 11.37 6.99
C PHE A 81 7.80 12.23 5.73
N LEU A 82 6.59 12.35 5.20
CA LEU A 82 6.30 13.11 3.98
C LEU A 82 6.58 14.61 4.14
N SER A 83 6.56 15.15 5.37
CA SER A 83 6.86 16.55 5.66
C SER A 83 8.37 16.86 5.78
N ARG A 84 9.23 15.83 5.73
CA ARG A 84 10.69 16.01 5.79
C ARG A 84 11.31 15.91 4.40
N PRO A 85 12.53 16.42 4.20
CA PRO A 85 13.24 16.22 2.94
C PRO A 85 13.45 14.73 2.63
N HIS A 86 13.00 14.30 1.47
CA HIS A 86 13.18 12.94 0.93
C HIS A 86 13.31 13.01 -0.60
N ARG A 87 13.62 11.88 -1.26
CA ARG A 87 13.59 11.80 -2.72
C ARG A 87 12.15 11.88 -3.19
N LYS A 88 11.89 12.56 -4.30
CA LYS A 88 10.56 12.59 -4.91
C LYS A 88 10.03 11.16 -5.09
N ILE A 89 8.79 10.95 -4.64
CA ILE A 89 8.11 9.66 -4.73
C ILE A 89 7.35 9.58 -6.06
N ASP A 90 7.68 8.60 -6.90
CA ASP A 90 7.01 8.37 -8.18
C ASP A 90 5.71 7.60 -8.01
N CYS A 91 5.68 6.64 -7.10
CA CYS A 91 4.46 5.87 -6.78
C CYS A 91 4.39 5.48 -5.30
N ALA A 92 3.18 5.47 -4.74
CA ALA A 92 2.93 5.20 -3.33
C ALA A 92 1.80 4.19 -3.12
N PHE A 93 2.09 3.16 -2.31
CA PHE A 93 1.09 2.21 -1.80
C PHE A 93 0.76 2.56 -0.35
N LEU A 94 -0.53 2.60 -0.01
CA LEU A 94 -1.03 2.89 1.33
C LEU A 94 -1.78 1.67 1.88
N GLY A 95 -1.18 1.00 2.88
CA GLY A 95 -1.79 -0.11 3.61
C GLY A 95 -2.44 0.31 4.94
N GLY A 96 -2.29 1.57 5.33
CA GLY A 96 -2.83 2.15 6.56
C GLY A 96 -3.86 3.24 6.29
N SER A 97 -4.68 3.55 7.31
CA SER A 97 -5.76 4.56 7.21
C SER A 97 -5.55 5.79 8.08
N ARG A 98 -4.49 5.81 8.93
CA ARG A 98 -4.23 6.96 9.80
C ARG A 98 -3.83 8.17 8.96
N ASN A 99 -4.43 9.33 9.23
CA ASN A 99 -4.18 10.59 8.52
C ASN A 99 -4.29 10.48 6.99
N LEU A 100 -5.16 9.59 6.49
CA LEU A 100 -5.27 9.25 5.07
C LEU A 100 -5.46 10.47 4.16
N ALA A 101 -6.36 11.38 4.53
CA ALA A 101 -6.65 12.56 3.71
C ALA A 101 -5.44 13.50 3.60
N GLU A 102 -4.70 13.70 4.69
CA GLU A 102 -3.47 14.50 4.73
C GLU A 102 -2.35 13.82 3.92
N THR A 103 -2.16 12.51 4.12
CA THR A 103 -1.19 11.72 3.35
C THR A 103 -1.43 11.84 1.83
N LEU A 104 -2.69 11.69 1.39
CA LEU A 104 -3.06 11.83 -0.02
C LEU A 104 -2.81 13.25 -0.54
N THR A 105 -3.04 14.27 0.29
CA THR A 105 -2.78 15.67 -0.08
C THR A 105 -1.28 15.89 -0.29
N LEU A 106 -0.44 15.47 0.65
CA LEU A 106 1.02 15.62 0.55
C LEU A 106 1.58 14.91 -0.70
N LEU A 107 1.15 13.67 -0.97
CA LEU A 107 1.58 12.93 -2.16
C LEU A 107 1.12 13.60 -3.47
N ALA A 108 -0.09 14.15 -3.50
CA ALA A 108 -0.60 14.84 -4.68
C ALA A 108 0.15 16.16 -4.93
N GLU A 109 0.44 16.93 -3.89
CA GLU A 109 1.21 18.20 -3.96
C GLU A 109 2.65 17.95 -4.40
N GLU A 110 3.27 16.84 -3.99
CA GLU A 110 4.61 16.43 -4.47
C GLU A 110 4.60 16.03 -5.95
N GLY A 111 3.44 15.71 -6.50
CA GLY A 111 3.28 15.22 -7.87
C GLY A 111 3.59 13.74 -8.01
N THR A 112 3.28 12.93 -6.98
CA THR A 112 3.34 11.46 -7.04
C THR A 112 2.46 10.94 -8.15
N ARG A 113 3.05 10.26 -9.12
CA ARG A 113 2.39 9.81 -10.37
C ARG A 113 1.24 8.84 -10.12
N SER A 114 1.44 7.86 -9.26
CA SER A 114 0.46 6.79 -9.00
C SER A 114 0.34 6.50 -7.52
N ILE A 115 -0.88 6.43 -7.02
CA ILE A 115 -1.19 6.19 -5.62
C ILE A 115 -2.25 5.09 -5.52
N VAL A 116 -1.97 4.04 -4.75
CA VAL A 116 -2.94 2.98 -4.47
C VAL A 116 -3.20 2.90 -2.98
N VAL A 117 -4.47 2.93 -2.60
CA VAL A 117 -4.94 2.74 -1.23
C VAL A 117 -5.68 1.42 -1.12
N ASN A 118 -5.27 0.55 -0.21
CA ASN A 118 -6.03 -0.63 0.18
C ASN A 118 -6.79 -0.36 1.48
N ALA A 119 -8.10 -0.53 1.45
CA ALA A 119 -8.98 -0.33 2.59
C ALA A 119 -9.90 -1.55 2.80
N VAL A 120 -10.05 -1.97 4.05
CA VAL A 120 -11.02 -3.03 4.44
C VAL A 120 -12.33 -2.43 4.95
N LEU A 121 -12.32 -1.18 5.39
CA LEU A 121 -13.48 -0.45 5.87
C LEU A 121 -14.06 0.42 4.75
N LEU A 122 -15.37 0.42 4.61
CA LEU A 122 -16.08 1.23 3.62
C LEU A 122 -15.83 2.73 3.85
N GLU A 123 -15.83 3.16 5.10
CA GLU A 123 -15.60 4.57 5.47
C GLU A 123 -14.20 5.04 5.02
N THR A 124 -13.20 4.18 5.15
CA THR A 124 -11.83 4.47 4.66
C THR A 124 -11.80 4.56 3.14
N ALA A 125 -12.50 3.67 2.45
CA ALA A 125 -12.61 3.70 1.00
C ALA A 125 -13.32 4.97 0.51
N CYS A 126 -14.44 5.34 1.13
CA CYS A 126 -15.16 6.57 0.82
C CYS A 126 -14.27 7.81 1.03
N LEU A 127 -13.55 7.88 2.16
CA LEU A 127 -12.63 8.99 2.45
C LEU A 127 -11.54 9.09 1.38
N ALA A 128 -10.95 7.96 0.97
CA ALA A 128 -9.93 7.95 -0.09
C ALA A 128 -10.49 8.46 -1.42
N ILE A 129 -11.66 7.95 -1.84
CA ILE A 129 -12.32 8.34 -3.10
C ILE A 129 -12.65 9.84 -3.11
N GLU A 130 -13.28 10.34 -2.04
CA GLU A 130 -13.67 11.75 -1.93
C GLU A 130 -12.44 12.67 -1.92
N THR A 131 -11.39 12.29 -1.17
CA THR A 131 -10.15 13.06 -1.12
C THR A 131 -9.46 13.09 -2.48
N MET A 132 -9.29 11.95 -3.14
CA MET A 132 -8.65 11.88 -4.47
C MET A 132 -9.46 12.64 -5.53
N LYS A 133 -10.81 12.59 -5.48
CA LYS A 133 -11.68 13.40 -6.38
C LYS A 133 -11.48 14.89 -6.15
N ARG A 134 -11.44 15.35 -4.90
CA ARG A 134 -11.18 16.74 -4.55
C ARG A 134 -9.81 17.22 -5.03
N LEU A 135 -8.79 16.36 -4.97
CA LEU A 135 -7.44 16.64 -5.44
C LEU A 135 -7.28 16.51 -6.97
N GLY A 136 -8.31 16.03 -7.68
CA GLY A 136 -8.27 15.85 -9.14
C GLY A 136 -7.42 14.67 -9.62
N ILE A 137 -7.08 13.74 -8.73
CA ILE A 137 -6.21 12.59 -9.03
C ILE A 137 -6.95 11.24 -9.03
N PHE A 138 -8.26 11.19 -8.78
CA PHE A 138 -9.02 9.94 -8.75
C PHE A 138 -9.07 9.30 -10.14
N SER A 139 -8.63 8.04 -10.25
CA SER A 139 -8.68 7.22 -11.47
C SER A 139 -9.81 6.21 -11.40
N ASP A 140 -9.73 5.22 -10.49
CA ASP A 140 -10.78 4.23 -10.32
C ASP A 140 -10.79 3.63 -8.89
N ALA A 141 -11.82 2.82 -8.61
CA ALA A 141 -11.91 2.05 -7.38
C ALA A 141 -12.49 0.66 -7.65
N LEU A 142 -11.94 -0.35 -7.00
CA LEU A 142 -12.35 -1.74 -7.10
C LEU A 142 -12.78 -2.27 -5.73
N HIS A 143 -13.81 -3.10 -5.71
CA HIS A 143 -14.14 -3.95 -4.56
C HIS A 143 -13.77 -5.38 -4.92
N LEU A 144 -12.66 -5.88 -4.38
CA LEU A 144 -12.11 -7.19 -4.68
C LEU A 144 -12.61 -8.21 -3.66
N GLN A 145 -13.30 -9.24 -4.14
CA GLN A 145 -13.77 -10.38 -3.36
C GLN A 145 -13.08 -11.64 -3.86
N VAL A 146 -12.44 -12.36 -2.95
CA VAL A 146 -11.69 -13.58 -3.27
C VAL A 146 -12.15 -14.71 -2.36
N SER A 147 -12.28 -15.92 -2.91
CA SER A 147 -12.48 -17.13 -2.14
C SER A 147 -11.36 -18.12 -2.42
N ARG A 148 -10.84 -18.75 -1.38
CA ARG A 148 -9.82 -19.80 -1.48
C ARG A 148 -10.41 -21.17 -1.24
N SER A 149 -9.97 -22.14 -2.02
CA SER A 149 -10.34 -23.54 -1.79
C SER A 149 -9.69 -24.07 -0.51
N TYR A 150 -10.40 -24.94 0.17
CA TYR A 150 -9.90 -25.75 1.27
C TYR A 150 -10.56 -27.12 1.26
N GLU A 151 -9.93 -28.09 1.91
CA GLU A 151 -10.48 -29.44 2.02
C GLU A 151 -11.44 -29.53 3.22
N LEU A 152 -12.64 -30.05 2.96
CA LEU A 152 -13.60 -30.43 3.98
C LEU A 152 -14.08 -31.85 3.69
N THR A 153 -13.82 -32.79 4.60
CA THR A 153 -14.24 -34.23 4.46
C THR A 153 -13.85 -34.83 3.10
N LYS A 154 -12.59 -34.63 2.66
CA LYS A 154 -12.06 -35.10 1.35
C LYS A 154 -12.77 -34.48 0.13
N ARG A 155 -13.45 -33.35 0.30
CA ARG A 155 -14.11 -32.60 -0.78
C ARG A 155 -13.61 -31.18 -0.78
N THR A 156 -13.60 -30.55 -1.95
CA THR A 156 -13.17 -29.14 -2.10
C THR A 156 -14.32 -28.20 -1.81
N MET A 157 -14.09 -27.25 -0.92
CA MET A 157 -14.97 -26.13 -0.66
C MET A 157 -14.23 -24.81 -0.84
N PHE A 158 -14.96 -23.69 -0.94
CA PHE A 158 -14.39 -22.34 -1.00
C PHE A 158 -14.81 -21.54 0.22
N LYS A 159 -13.84 -20.81 0.78
CA LYS A 159 -14.05 -19.89 1.89
C LYS A 159 -13.64 -18.48 1.43
N PRO A 160 -14.53 -17.46 1.60
CA PRO A 160 -14.15 -16.09 1.30
C PRO A 160 -13.07 -15.61 2.26
N ILE A 161 -12.14 -14.80 1.75
CA ILE A 161 -11.28 -13.94 2.54
C ILE A 161 -11.94 -12.57 2.67
N ASN A 162 -11.51 -11.77 3.65
CA ASN A 162 -12.06 -10.44 3.82
C ASN A 162 -11.93 -9.64 2.52
N PRO A 163 -13.02 -9.07 2.01
CA PRO A 163 -12.97 -8.24 0.81
C PRO A 163 -12.15 -6.97 1.08
N VAL A 164 -11.53 -6.44 0.01
CA VAL A 164 -10.71 -5.23 0.08
C VAL A 164 -11.15 -4.26 -0.99
N TYR A 165 -11.27 -2.99 -0.63
CA TYR A 165 -11.40 -1.89 -1.57
C TYR A 165 -10.00 -1.45 -2.01
N ILE A 166 -9.77 -1.36 -3.31
CA ILE A 166 -8.54 -0.87 -3.92
C ILE A 166 -8.89 0.42 -4.63
N ILE A 167 -8.37 1.53 -4.16
CA ILE A 167 -8.62 2.87 -4.70
C ILE A 167 -7.34 3.34 -5.39
N HIS A 168 -7.46 3.73 -6.65
CA HIS A 168 -6.34 4.17 -7.46
C HIS A 168 -6.47 5.65 -7.84
N GLY A 169 -5.40 6.39 -7.67
CA GLY A 169 -5.23 7.76 -8.10
C GLY A 169 -4.02 7.89 -9.02
N GLU A 170 -4.17 8.71 -10.05
CA GLU A 170 -3.10 9.08 -10.99
C GLU A 170 -2.98 10.60 -11.07
N ASN A 171 -1.75 11.09 -10.96
CA ASN A 171 -1.42 12.48 -11.23
C ASN A 171 -0.90 12.57 -12.66
N THR A 172 -1.70 13.19 -13.54
CA THR A 172 -1.44 13.29 -15.00
C THR A 172 -0.76 14.59 -15.40
N CYS A 173 -0.28 15.37 -14.40
CA CYS A 173 0.43 16.64 -14.68
C CYS A 173 1.91 16.43 -14.95
#